data_24d47ed474edd2d90d1cdf5ebee09865
#
_entry.id   24d47ed474edd2d90d1cdf5ebee09865
#
_cell.length_a   1.000
_cell.length_b   1.000
_cell.length_c   1.000
_cell.angle_alpha   90.00
_cell.angle_beta   90.00
_cell.angle_gamma   90.00
#
_symmetry.space_group_name_H-M   'P 1'
#
loop_
_entity.id
_entity.type
_entity.pdbx_description
1 polymer ?
#
loop_
_entity_poly.entity_id
_entity_poly.type
_entity_poly.pdbx_seq_one_letter_code
_entity_poly.pdbx_strand_id
1 'polypeptide(L)'
;MADQTLKKPVVIILDMANGYGWKPGSFGYDMVARVRQLKDAAYAAKVQVIHVNSMRRPTDNLPGQPSMMVGSDNLNVISELQPVNKDILIYKRFLSGFSHNDLDYTLRTMGCDTVLIAGASTDNTVLWTAGDAHQYRYRVVIVEDCTIVHREKEPPGAKECALRIIRNVLRGEVLPLHEVTAKYLKAT
;
A
#
# COMPACT_ATOMS: atom_id res chain seq x y z
N MET A 1 22.82 20.23 -11.52
CA MET A 1 21.61 20.12 -12.33
C MET A 1 20.84 18.92 -11.81
N ALA A 2 19.67 19.12 -11.21
CA ALA A 2 18.84 17.99 -10.74
C ALA A 2 18.37 17.22 -11.99
N ASP A 3 18.74 15.97 -12.05
CA ASP A 3 18.31 15.03 -13.08
C ASP A 3 16.76 14.97 -13.09
N GLN A 4 16.16 15.54 -14.14
CA GLN A 4 14.72 15.46 -14.41
C GLN A 4 14.38 14.14 -15.11
N THR A 5 14.98 13.03 -14.70
CA THR A 5 14.53 11.72 -15.15
C THR A 5 13.03 11.59 -14.83
N LEU A 6 12.24 11.35 -15.86
CA LEU A 6 10.79 11.11 -15.74
C LEU A 6 10.58 10.04 -14.69
N LYS A 7 9.95 10.40 -13.56
CA LYS A 7 9.61 9.47 -12.51
C LYS A 7 8.63 8.44 -13.06
N LYS A 8 8.89 7.17 -12.82
CA LYS A 8 7.99 6.07 -13.19
C LYS A 8 7.32 5.52 -11.92
N PRO A 9 6.24 6.19 -11.44
CA PRO A 9 5.55 5.77 -10.24
C PRO A 9 4.70 4.53 -10.49
N VAL A 10 4.52 3.73 -9.40
CA VAL A 10 3.53 2.67 -9.30
C VAL A 10 2.79 2.86 -7.98
N VAL A 11 1.46 2.71 -7.98
CA VAL A 11 0.64 2.74 -6.77
C VAL A 11 0.58 1.34 -6.18
N ILE A 12 0.95 1.21 -4.90
CA ILE A 12 0.83 -0.03 -4.13
C ILE A 12 -0.23 0.17 -3.05
N ILE A 13 -1.29 -0.64 -3.10
CA ILE A 13 -2.39 -0.63 -2.12
C ILE A 13 -2.26 -1.89 -1.25
N LEU A 14 -2.04 -1.68 0.04
CA LEU A 14 -1.72 -2.74 1.01
C LEU A 14 -2.93 -3.14 1.85
N ASP A 15 -3.22 -4.44 1.91
CA ASP A 15 -4.15 -5.08 2.85
C ASP A 15 -5.58 -4.49 2.88
N MET A 16 -6.08 -4.05 1.73
CA MET A 16 -7.46 -3.62 1.56
C MET A 16 -8.35 -4.80 1.15
N ALA A 17 -8.36 -5.84 1.97
CA ALA A 17 -9.05 -7.11 1.73
C ALA A 17 -10.22 -7.34 2.70
N ASN A 18 -11.21 -8.15 2.28
CA ASN A 18 -12.43 -8.45 3.05
C ASN A 18 -12.13 -8.96 4.46
N GLY A 19 -11.09 -9.78 4.62
CA GLY A 19 -10.72 -10.38 5.90
C GLY A 19 -10.29 -9.41 6.98
N TYR A 20 -10.04 -8.14 6.63
CA TYR A 20 -9.74 -7.07 7.60
C TYR A 20 -10.97 -6.30 8.06
N GLY A 21 -12.17 -6.66 7.58
CA GLY A 21 -13.43 -6.11 8.07
C GLY A 21 -13.75 -4.69 7.63
N TRP A 22 -13.16 -4.23 6.53
CA TRP A 22 -13.51 -2.94 5.92
C TRP A 22 -14.98 -2.92 5.48
N LYS A 23 -15.81 -2.18 6.20
CA LYS A 23 -17.25 -2.02 5.87
C LYS A 23 -17.75 -0.68 6.39
N PRO A 24 -18.84 -0.13 5.83
CA PRO A 24 -19.43 1.10 6.32
C PRO A 24 -19.67 1.07 7.83
N GLY A 25 -19.21 2.12 8.52
CA GLY A 25 -19.28 2.25 9.98
C GLY A 25 -18.19 1.50 10.77
N SER A 26 -17.31 0.70 10.12
CA SER A 26 -16.14 0.14 10.81
C SER A 26 -15.05 1.19 11.01
N PHE A 27 -14.19 0.95 12.00
CA PHE A 27 -13.06 1.83 12.28
C PHE A 27 -12.19 2.04 11.03
N GLY A 28 -11.92 3.29 10.71
CA GLY A 28 -11.05 3.68 9.60
C GLY A 28 -11.63 3.52 8.20
N TYR A 29 -12.89 3.13 8.06
CA TYR A 29 -13.53 2.97 6.75
C TYR A 29 -13.53 4.24 5.90
N ASP A 30 -13.52 5.42 6.50
CA ASP A 30 -13.44 6.71 5.80
C ASP A 30 -12.18 6.84 4.92
N MET A 31 -11.13 6.09 5.23
CA MET A 31 -9.93 6.03 4.39
C MET A 31 -10.21 5.37 3.04
N VAL A 32 -11.14 4.43 2.95
CA VAL A 32 -11.46 3.68 1.71
C VAL A 32 -11.79 4.62 0.57
N ALA A 33 -12.57 5.66 0.83
CA ALA A 33 -12.92 6.66 -0.19
C ALA A 33 -11.69 7.40 -0.73
N ARG A 34 -10.71 7.72 0.14
CA ARG A 34 -9.44 8.37 -0.27
C ARG A 34 -8.55 7.42 -1.06
N VAL A 35 -8.46 6.15 -0.67
CA VAL A 35 -7.73 5.13 -1.44
C VAL A 35 -8.37 4.94 -2.82
N ARG A 36 -9.70 4.98 -2.92
CA ARG A 36 -10.40 4.97 -4.21
C ARG A 36 -10.04 6.18 -5.07
N GLN A 37 -10.04 7.39 -4.50
CA GLN A 37 -9.62 8.60 -5.22
C GLN A 37 -8.16 8.50 -5.72
N LEU A 38 -7.26 7.94 -4.92
CA LEU A 38 -5.88 7.67 -5.35
C LEU A 38 -5.83 6.71 -6.54
N LYS A 39 -6.60 5.63 -6.47
CA LYS A 39 -6.72 4.63 -7.54
C LYS A 39 -7.26 5.25 -8.83
N ASP A 40 -8.32 6.04 -8.73
CA ASP A 40 -8.93 6.72 -9.87
C ASP A 40 -7.95 7.74 -10.51
N ALA A 41 -7.19 8.48 -9.69
CA ALA A 41 -6.16 9.40 -10.15
C ALA A 41 -5.00 8.64 -10.85
N ALA A 42 -4.60 7.48 -10.34
CA ALA A 42 -3.61 6.62 -10.99
C ALA A 42 -4.07 6.16 -12.37
N TYR A 43 -5.33 5.77 -12.51
CA TYR A 43 -5.89 5.38 -13.81
C TYR A 43 -5.91 6.54 -14.80
N ALA A 44 -6.32 7.73 -14.38
CA ALA A 44 -6.32 8.94 -15.21
C ALA A 44 -4.91 9.30 -15.71
N ALA A 45 -3.90 9.05 -14.87
CA ALA A 45 -2.48 9.27 -15.19
C ALA A 45 -1.82 8.08 -15.92
N LYS A 46 -2.55 7.00 -16.21
CA LYS A 46 -2.02 5.74 -16.78
C LYS A 46 -0.91 5.09 -15.91
N VAL A 47 -0.96 5.31 -14.61
CA VAL A 47 -0.04 4.73 -13.62
C VAL A 47 -0.57 3.38 -13.18
N GLN A 48 0.32 2.38 -13.13
CA GLN A 48 -0.04 1.02 -12.70
C GLN A 48 -0.46 1.00 -11.23
N VAL A 49 -1.52 0.24 -10.94
CA VAL A 49 -1.97 -0.08 -9.58
C VAL A 49 -1.66 -1.55 -9.29
N ILE A 50 -1.08 -1.80 -8.13
CA ILE A 50 -0.81 -3.14 -7.59
C ILE A 50 -1.48 -3.25 -6.23
N HIS A 51 -2.37 -4.23 -6.07
CA HIS A 51 -2.92 -4.62 -4.79
C HIS A 51 -2.03 -5.70 -4.17
N VAL A 52 -1.60 -5.50 -2.93
CA VAL A 52 -0.78 -6.48 -2.21
C VAL A 52 -1.48 -6.86 -0.91
N ASN A 53 -2.07 -8.05 -0.89
CA ASN A 53 -2.84 -8.55 0.24
C ASN A 53 -2.12 -9.70 0.95
N SER A 54 -2.34 -9.80 2.25
CA SER A 54 -1.85 -10.94 3.03
C SER A 54 -2.55 -12.24 2.61
N MET A 55 -1.79 -13.34 2.56
CA MET A 55 -2.32 -14.68 2.33
C MET A 55 -1.69 -15.64 3.34
N ARG A 56 -2.50 -16.54 3.88
CA ARG A 56 -2.07 -17.61 4.79
C ARG A 56 -2.26 -18.98 4.17
N ARG A 57 -1.41 -19.91 4.52
CA ARG A 57 -1.55 -21.34 4.23
C ARG A 57 -1.87 -22.09 5.53
N PRO A 58 -2.46 -23.30 5.48
CA PRO A 58 -2.72 -24.10 6.68
C PRO A 58 -1.50 -24.32 7.59
N THR A 59 -0.30 -24.28 7.01
CA THR A 59 0.98 -24.41 7.73
C THR A 59 1.43 -23.14 8.45
N ASP A 60 0.80 -21.99 8.20
CA ASP A 60 1.16 -20.69 8.79
C ASP A 60 0.40 -20.50 10.12
N ASN A 61 0.72 -21.27 11.12
CA ASN A 61 0.04 -21.23 12.42
C ASN A 61 0.45 -19.98 13.23
N LEU A 62 -0.12 -18.83 12.90
CA LEU A 62 0.11 -17.57 13.60
C LEU A 62 -1.14 -17.16 14.38
N PRO A 63 -1.11 -17.18 15.72
CA PRO A 63 -2.26 -16.80 16.53
C PRO A 63 -2.63 -15.31 16.35
N GLY A 64 -3.94 -14.99 16.45
CA GLY A 64 -4.44 -13.62 16.47
C GLY A 64 -4.47 -12.87 15.13
N GLN A 65 -4.22 -13.55 14.01
CA GLN A 65 -4.32 -12.95 12.68
C GLN A 65 -5.72 -13.18 12.07
N PRO A 66 -6.26 -12.23 11.30
CA PRO A 66 -7.46 -12.47 10.50
C PRO A 66 -7.32 -13.73 9.65
N SER A 67 -8.41 -14.45 9.43
CA SER A 67 -8.41 -15.68 8.61
C SER A 67 -8.23 -15.34 7.13
N MET A 68 -7.00 -15.03 6.72
CA MET A 68 -6.60 -14.75 5.34
C MET A 68 -6.17 -16.04 4.64
N MET A 69 -6.95 -17.09 4.78
CA MET A 69 -6.61 -18.42 4.26
C MET A 69 -6.75 -18.48 2.75
N VAL A 70 -5.82 -19.17 2.10
CA VAL A 70 -5.87 -19.46 0.66
C VAL A 70 -7.22 -20.12 0.31
N GLY A 71 -7.86 -19.64 -0.76
CA GLY A 71 -9.18 -20.11 -1.20
C GLY A 71 -10.37 -19.48 -0.47
N SER A 72 -10.15 -18.57 0.46
CA SER A 72 -11.18 -17.84 1.18
C SER A 72 -11.50 -16.50 0.51
N ASP A 73 -12.76 -16.08 0.54
CA ASP A 73 -13.20 -14.75 0.08
C ASP A 73 -12.56 -13.60 0.88
N ASN A 74 -12.01 -13.91 2.05
CA ASN A 74 -11.27 -12.93 2.86
C ASN A 74 -10.05 -12.34 2.14
N LEU A 75 -9.48 -13.05 1.16
CA LEU A 75 -8.35 -12.58 0.37
C LEU A 75 -8.74 -11.53 -0.68
N ASN A 76 -10.01 -11.51 -1.08
CA ASN A 76 -10.48 -10.64 -2.13
C ASN A 76 -10.38 -9.18 -1.69
N VAL A 77 -9.98 -8.32 -2.61
CA VAL A 77 -10.03 -6.86 -2.42
C VAL A 77 -11.48 -6.46 -2.17
N ILE A 78 -11.70 -5.54 -1.24
CA ILE A 78 -13.04 -5.04 -0.92
C ILE A 78 -13.75 -4.47 -2.16
N SER A 79 -15.08 -4.52 -2.15
CA SER A 79 -15.91 -4.14 -3.31
C SER A 79 -15.64 -2.74 -3.85
N GLU A 80 -15.35 -1.79 -2.96
CA GLU A 80 -15.08 -0.39 -3.28
C GLU A 80 -13.78 -0.17 -4.05
N LEU A 81 -12.86 -1.11 -3.94
CA LEU A 81 -11.52 -1.04 -4.54
C LEU A 81 -11.27 -2.18 -5.54
N GLN A 82 -12.32 -2.86 -6.00
CA GLN A 82 -12.18 -4.02 -6.89
C GLN A 82 -11.13 -3.77 -7.99
N PRO A 83 -10.20 -4.71 -8.19
CA PRO A 83 -9.24 -4.62 -9.28
C PRO A 83 -9.94 -4.59 -10.64
N VAL A 84 -9.42 -3.78 -11.54
CA VAL A 84 -9.81 -3.84 -12.97
C VAL A 84 -8.77 -4.65 -13.75
N ASN A 85 -9.06 -5.03 -14.99
CA ASN A 85 -8.23 -5.96 -15.79
C ASN A 85 -6.75 -5.59 -15.92
N LYS A 86 -6.37 -4.34 -15.68
CA LYS A 86 -4.95 -3.91 -15.72
C LYS A 86 -4.29 -3.90 -14.34
N ASP A 87 -5.05 -4.06 -13.26
CA ASP A 87 -4.46 -4.10 -11.92
C ASP A 87 -3.77 -5.43 -11.69
N ILE A 88 -2.70 -5.38 -10.92
CA ILE A 88 -1.98 -6.58 -10.51
C ILE A 88 -2.37 -6.89 -9.07
N LEU A 89 -2.66 -8.16 -8.80
CA LEU A 89 -2.90 -8.66 -7.44
C LEU A 89 -1.77 -9.58 -7.03
N ILE A 90 -1.06 -9.19 -5.97
CA ILE A 90 0.04 -9.96 -5.38
C ILE A 90 -0.33 -10.36 -3.95
N TYR A 91 0.09 -11.53 -3.55
CA TYR A 91 -0.08 -12.00 -2.18
C TYR A 91 1.26 -12.03 -1.45
N LYS A 92 1.28 -11.48 -0.24
CA LYS A 92 2.42 -11.51 0.66
C LYS A 92 2.21 -12.50 1.80
N ARG A 93 3.30 -13.04 2.32
CA ARG A 93 3.28 -14.05 3.38
C ARG A 93 3.57 -13.46 4.76
N PHE A 94 4.11 -12.26 4.83
CA PHE A 94 4.51 -11.59 6.06
C PHE A 94 4.17 -10.10 6.03
N LEU A 95 4.80 -9.28 6.89
CA LEU A 95 4.44 -7.89 7.09
C LEU A 95 4.68 -7.03 5.85
N SER A 96 5.88 -7.11 5.26
CA SER A 96 6.22 -6.32 4.09
C SER A 96 5.49 -6.79 2.82
N GLY A 97 5.13 -5.84 1.97
CA GLY A 97 4.58 -6.10 0.64
C GLY A 97 5.52 -6.90 -0.26
N PHE A 98 6.82 -6.86 0.00
CA PHE A 98 7.84 -7.62 -0.74
C PHE A 98 8.06 -9.04 -0.21
N SER A 99 7.35 -9.44 0.84
CA SER A 99 7.62 -10.67 1.54
C SER A 99 7.21 -11.92 0.77
N HIS A 100 8.20 -12.68 0.28
CA HIS A 100 8.06 -13.99 -0.38
C HIS A 100 7.12 -13.99 -1.58
N ASN A 101 7.28 -13.01 -2.46
CA ASN A 101 6.51 -12.86 -3.71
C ASN A 101 7.37 -12.18 -4.79
N ASP A 102 6.76 -11.88 -5.92
CA ASP A 102 7.40 -11.31 -7.11
C ASP A 102 7.24 -9.77 -7.25
N LEU A 103 6.88 -9.05 -6.18
CA LEU A 103 6.64 -7.60 -6.25
C LEU A 103 7.87 -6.84 -6.78
N ASP A 104 9.08 -7.12 -6.27
CA ASP A 104 10.31 -6.46 -6.73
C ASP A 104 10.58 -6.75 -8.22
N TYR A 105 10.44 -8.02 -8.62
CA TYR A 105 10.60 -8.40 -10.02
C TYR A 105 9.59 -7.66 -10.91
N THR A 106 8.33 -7.62 -10.50
CA THR A 106 7.24 -6.93 -11.21
C THR A 106 7.52 -5.43 -11.37
N LEU A 107 7.95 -4.75 -10.30
CA LEU A 107 8.31 -3.33 -10.34
C LEU A 107 9.51 -3.06 -11.26
N ARG A 108 10.54 -3.90 -11.23
CA ARG A 108 11.74 -3.76 -12.08
C ARG A 108 11.42 -3.96 -13.55
N THR A 109 10.59 -4.95 -13.90
CA THR A 109 10.20 -5.19 -15.31
C THR A 109 9.40 -4.03 -15.89
N MET A 110 8.68 -3.28 -15.06
CA MET A 110 8.00 -2.05 -15.46
C MET A 110 8.94 -0.83 -15.51
N GLY A 111 10.18 -0.97 -15.07
CA GLY A 111 11.12 0.15 -14.92
C GLY A 111 10.70 1.16 -13.85
N CYS A 112 9.96 0.71 -12.84
CA CYS A 112 9.53 1.53 -11.72
C CYS A 112 10.73 2.06 -10.93
N ASP A 113 10.70 3.34 -10.57
CA ASP A 113 11.68 3.98 -9.68
C ASP A 113 11.05 4.56 -8.40
N THR A 114 9.73 4.69 -8.39
CA THR A 114 8.98 5.37 -7.32
C THR A 114 7.75 4.55 -6.94
N VAL A 115 7.59 4.24 -5.66
CA VAL A 115 6.43 3.54 -5.13
C VAL A 115 5.56 4.50 -4.31
N LEU A 116 4.28 4.62 -4.68
CA LEU A 116 3.27 5.38 -3.96
C LEU A 116 2.48 4.40 -3.10
N ILE A 117 2.69 4.42 -1.80
CA ILE A 117 2.17 3.40 -0.87
C ILE A 117 0.95 3.93 -0.12
N ALA A 118 -0.14 3.16 -0.16
CA ALA A 118 -1.38 3.39 0.57
C ALA A 118 -1.89 2.09 1.22
N GLY A 119 -2.90 2.17 2.08
CA GLY A 119 -3.53 1.03 2.74
C GLY A 119 -3.20 0.93 4.23
N ALA A 120 -3.22 -0.27 4.78
CA ALA A 120 -3.10 -0.49 6.22
C ALA A 120 -2.18 -1.68 6.55
N SER A 121 -1.59 -1.69 7.73
CA SER A 121 -1.61 -0.68 8.80
C SER A 121 -0.35 0.19 8.72
N THR A 122 -0.45 1.49 9.01
CA THR A 122 0.67 2.44 8.83
C THR A 122 1.92 2.03 9.59
N ASP A 123 1.77 1.64 10.84
CA ASP A 123 2.85 1.26 11.77
C ASP A 123 3.32 -0.20 11.61
N ASN A 124 2.73 -0.90 10.69
CA ASN A 124 3.04 -2.30 10.41
C ASN A 124 3.33 -2.50 8.92
N THR A 125 2.38 -3.01 8.14
CA THR A 125 2.57 -3.36 6.73
C THR A 125 3.14 -2.21 5.90
N VAL A 126 2.64 -0.98 6.06
CA VAL A 126 3.13 0.20 5.34
C VAL A 126 4.58 0.52 5.70
N LEU A 127 4.91 0.56 7.00
CA LEU A 127 6.26 0.84 7.48
C LEU A 127 7.27 -0.22 6.98
N TRP A 128 6.95 -1.51 7.11
CA TRP A 128 7.83 -2.58 6.66
C TRP A 128 8.00 -2.60 5.14
N THR A 129 6.93 -2.34 4.38
CA THR A 129 7.00 -2.22 2.92
C THR A 129 7.86 -1.03 2.50
N ALA A 130 7.73 0.11 3.19
CA ALA A 130 8.57 1.28 2.96
C ALA A 130 10.05 1.00 3.24
N GLY A 131 10.35 0.23 4.29
CA GLY A 131 11.70 -0.20 4.64
C GLY A 131 12.34 -1.05 3.55
N ASP A 132 11.66 -2.07 3.07
CA ASP A 132 12.16 -2.93 2.00
C ASP A 132 12.26 -2.17 0.67
N ALA A 133 11.26 -1.35 0.31
CA ALA A 133 11.32 -0.52 -0.88
C ALA A 133 12.56 0.40 -0.86
N HIS A 134 12.88 1.01 0.29
CA HIS A 134 14.08 1.81 0.46
C HIS A 134 15.37 0.98 0.25
N GLN A 135 15.44 -0.23 0.81
CA GLN A 135 16.58 -1.13 0.63
C GLN A 135 16.76 -1.56 -0.83
N TYR A 136 15.66 -1.77 -1.55
CA TYR A 136 15.65 -2.07 -2.98
C TYR A 136 15.90 -0.84 -3.88
N ARG A 137 16.15 0.34 -3.28
CA ARG A 137 16.46 1.59 -3.98
C ARG A 137 15.29 2.23 -4.71
N TYR A 138 14.05 1.92 -4.36
CA TYR A 138 12.91 2.68 -4.81
C TYR A 138 12.81 4.01 -4.05
N ARG A 139 12.35 5.05 -4.72
CA ARG A 139 11.85 6.26 -4.06
C ARG A 139 10.53 5.91 -3.36
N VAL A 140 10.48 6.11 -2.05
CA VAL A 140 9.30 5.82 -1.24
C VAL A 140 8.47 7.08 -1.05
N VAL A 141 7.19 6.99 -1.37
CA VAL A 141 6.19 8.04 -1.11
C VAL A 141 5.00 7.39 -0.39
N ILE A 142 4.71 7.85 0.80
CA ILE A 142 3.50 7.44 1.54
C ILE A 142 2.41 8.47 1.27
N VAL A 143 1.23 7.98 0.86
CA VAL A 143 0.03 8.80 0.73
C VAL A 143 -0.64 8.87 2.09
N GLU A 144 -0.34 9.91 2.87
CA GLU A 144 -0.58 9.97 4.33
C GLU A 144 -2.04 9.75 4.72
N ASP A 145 -2.95 10.43 4.04
CA ASP A 145 -4.40 10.35 4.28
C ASP A 145 -5.07 9.13 3.63
N CYS A 146 -4.30 8.33 2.87
CA CYS A 146 -4.65 7.01 2.38
C CYS A 146 -4.04 5.89 3.22
N THR A 147 -3.55 6.17 4.44
CA THR A 147 -3.05 5.17 5.38
C THR A 147 -3.64 5.34 6.78
N ILE A 148 -3.80 4.25 7.50
CA ILE A 148 -4.32 4.24 8.87
C ILE A 148 -3.65 3.13 9.68
N VAL A 149 -3.54 3.33 11.01
CA VAL A 149 -3.29 2.24 11.95
C VAL A 149 -4.61 1.51 12.17
N HIS A 150 -4.78 0.35 11.58
CA HIS A 150 -6.05 -0.39 11.56
C HIS A 150 -6.17 -1.29 12.79
N ARG A 151 -6.40 -0.69 13.96
CA ARG A 151 -6.66 -1.35 15.23
C ARG A 151 -7.57 -0.50 16.10
N GLU A 152 -8.60 -1.09 16.69
CA GLU A 152 -9.54 -0.41 17.57
C GLU A 152 -8.85 0.25 18.80
N LYS A 153 -7.73 -0.32 19.25
CA LYS A 153 -6.94 0.15 20.38
C LYS A 153 -5.50 0.41 19.93
N GLU A 154 -5.31 1.41 19.08
CA GLU A 154 -3.96 1.80 18.70
C GLU A 154 -3.27 2.55 19.85
N PRO A 155 -1.97 2.33 20.06
CA PRO A 155 -1.20 3.17 20.95
C PRO A 155 -1.22 4.62 20.46
N PRO A 156 -1.41 5.62 21.34
CA PRO A 156 -1.35 7.02 20.96
C PRO A 156 -0.05 7.33 20.17
N GLY A 157 -0.17 8.00 19.04
CA GLY A 157 0.97 8.41 18.23
C GLY A 157 1.62 7.30 17.38
N ALA A 158 1.00 6.12 17.26
CA ALA A 158 1.58 5.02 16.49
C ALA A 158 1.76 5.39 15.01
N LYS A 159 0.76 6.03 14.40
CA LYS A 159 0.85 6.52 13.01
C LYS A 159 1.98 7.54 12.85
N GLU A 160 2.04 8.54 13.70
CA GLU A 160 3.03 9.61 13.66
C GLU A 160 4.44 9.07 13.86
N CYS A 161 4.62 8.09 14.74
CA CYS A 161 5.90 7.42 14.96
C CYS A 161 6.37 6.71 13.68
N ALA A 162 5.51 5.93 13.04
CA ALA A 162 5.81 5.23 11.78
C ALA A 162 6.17 6.22 10.66
N LEU A 163 5.35 7.25 10.48
CA LEU A 163 5.60 8.27 9.45
C LEU A 163 6.89 9.06 9.71
N ARG A 164 7.23 9.32 10.97
CA ARG A 164 8.51 9.95 11.35
C ARG A 164 9.70 9.07 11.00
N ILE A 165 9.63 7.76 11.22
CA ILE A 165 10.67 6.82 10.81
C ILE A 165 10.84 6.86 9.28
N ILE A 166 9.74 6.82 8.54
CA ILE A 166 9.78 6.86 7.07
C ILE A 166 10.43 8.16 6.57
N ARG A 167 10.05 9.32 7.12
CA ARG A 167 10.65 10.61 6.73
C ARG A 167 12.13 10.71 7.09
N ASN A 168 12.48 10.40 8.35
CA ASN A 168 13.78 10.77 8.90
C ASN A 168 14.85 9.70 8.73
N VAL A 169 14.46 8.43 8.73
CA VAL A 169 15.38 7.29 8.61
C VAL A 169 15.44 6.79 7.17
N LEU A 170 14.28 6.50 6.58
CA LEU A 170 14.19 5.96 5.22
C LEU A 170 14.26 7.06 4.14
N ARG A 171 14.27 8.36 4.54
CA ARG A 171 14.27 9.49 3.60
C ARG A 171 13.11 9.44 2.61
N GLY A 172 12.01 8.80 2.96
CA GLY A 172 10.78 8.76 2.18
C GLY A 172 9.99 10.06 2.26
N GLU A 173 9.21 10.32 1.24
CA GLU A 173 8.23 11.40 1.27
C GLU A 173 6.94 10.92 1.96
N VAL A 174 6.31 11.78 2.74
CA VAL A 174 4.99 11.54 3.32
C VAL A 174 4.14 12.74 2.99
N LEU A 175 3.20 12.56 2.08
CA LEU A 175 2.44 13.64 1.44
C LEU A 175 0.93 13.30 1.47
N PRO A 176 0.06 14.30 1.61
CA PRO A 176 -1.38 14.09 1.45
C PRO A 176 -1.72 13.78 -0.03
N LEU A 177 -2.87 13.16 -0.26
CA LEU A 177 -3.33 12.71 -1.58
C LEU A 177 -3.27 13.79 -2.65
N HIS A 178 -3.70 15.01 -2.34
CA HIS A 178 -3.72 16.12 -3.31
C HIS A 178 -2.31 16.50 -3.80
N GLU A 179 -1.30 16.46 -2.92
CA GLU A 179 0.09 16.71 -3.31
C GLU A 179 0.68 15.56 -4.12
N VAL A 180 0.38 14.30 -3.74
CA VAL A 180 0.79 13.12 -4.50
C VAL A 180 0.20 13.17 -5.89
N THR A 181 -1.08 13.49 -6.02
CA THR A 181 -1.75 13.62 -7.32
C THR A 181 -1.09 14.70 -8.18
N ALA A 182 -0.87 15.88 -7.62
CA ALA A 182 -0.25 16.99 -8.35
C ALA A 182 1.20 16.70 -8.77
N LYS A 183 1.94 15.91 -7.98
CA LYS A 183 3.38 15.67 -8.20
C LYS A 183 3.68 14.44 -9.04
N TYR A 184 2.89 13.36 -8.88
CA TYR A 184 3.19 12.04 -9.41
C TYR A 184 2.15 11.48 -10.38
N LEU A 185 0.90 11.95 -10.34
CA LEU A 185 -0.23 11.42 -11.09
C LEU A 185 -0.83 12.46 -12.04
N LYS A 186 0.04 13.12 -12.79
CA LYS A 186 -0.41 14.11 -13.80
C LYS A 186 -1.06 13.36 -14.97
N ALA A 187 -2.28 13.76 -15.32
CA ALA A 187 -2.93 13.28 -16.54
C ALA A 187 -2.06 13.62 -17.75
N THR A 188 -1.80 12.61 -18.57
CA THR A 188 -1.07 12.73 -19.85
C THR A 188 -2.04 12.92 -21.02
#